data_9881bc85b3d4d9d7ef13b0f9fc622793
#
_entry.id   9881bc85b3d4d9d7ef13b0f9fc622793
#
_cell.length_a   1.000
_cell.length_b   1.000
_cell.length_c   1.000
_cell.angle_alpha   90.00
_cell.angle_beta   90.00
_cell.angle_gamma   90.00
#
_symmetry.space_group_name_H-M   'P 1'
#
loop_
_entity.id
_entity.type
_entity.pdbx_description
1 polymer ?
#
loop_
_entity_poly.entity_id
_entity_poly.type
_entity_poly.pdbx_seq_one_letter_code
_entity_poly.pdbx_strand_id
1 'polypeptide(L)'
;MDVIKRFMLFDKTILVSVISAKELVDKAIKIHSLSRTAAAALGRTLIVGAYMGTELKDDKQKLSITINGGGPLGRIVVLSDYGAKVRGYVENPAVELPLNGKGKLDVGGGVGKNGYISVIKDLGLKEPYSGRCPIVDGEIANDFAYYFTVSEQQPSAVALGVLAADNECVSAGGIIVNALPGA
;
A
#
# COMPACT_ATOMS: atom_id res chain seq x y z
N MET A 1 17.22 8.73 0.90
CA MET A 1 16.21 9.50 0.15
C MET A 1 15.28 8.54 -0.54
N ASP A 2 13.98 8.67 -0.28
CA ASP A 2 12.97 7.82 -0.91
C ASP A 2 12.73 8.25 -2.36
N VAL A 3 12.44 7.28 -3.24
CA VAL A 3 12.31 7.52 -4.68
C VAL A 3 11.36 6.52 -5.33
N ILE A 4 10.64 6.98 -6.35
CA ILE A 4 9.88 6.13 -7.28
C ILE A 4 10.50 6.30 -8.66
N LYS A 5 10.96 5.19 -9.26
CA LYS A 5 11.47 5.14 -10.63
C LYS A 5 10.54 4.31 -11.49
N ARG A 6 10.25 4.78 -12.68
CA ARG A 6 9.38 4.11 -13.65
C ARG A 6 10.15 3.75 -14.91
N PHE A 7 9.87 2.56 -15.41
CA PHE A 7 10.47 2.01 -16.62
C PHE A 7 9.37 1.47 -17.51
N MET A 8 9.42 1.81 -18.79
CA MET A 8 8.58 1.21 -19.81
C MET A 8 9.34 0.12 -20.53
N LEU A 9 8.74 -1.04 -20.69
CA LEU A 9 9.32 -2.23 -21.31
C LEU A 9 8.40 -2.74 -22.43
N PHE A 10 8.95 -3.58 -23.32
CA PHE A 10 8.21 -4.29 -24.37
C PHE A 10 7.33 -3.35 -25.21
N ASP A 11 7.96 -2.40 -25.90
CA ASP A 11 7.28 -1.42 -26.76
C ASP A 11 6.15 -0.65 -26.05
N LYS A 12 6.38 -0.33 -24.77
CA LYS A 12 5.46 0.43 -23.91
C LYS A 12 4.19 -0.34 -23.52
N THR A 13 4.22 -1.67 -23.53
CA THR A 13 3.10 -2.48 -23.07
C THR A 13 3.18 -2.81 -21.57
N ILE A 14 4.37 -2.68 -20.96
CA ILE A 14 4.58 -2.95 -19.54
C ILE A 14 5.18 -1.72 -18.85
N LEU A 15 4.56 -1.30 -17.75
CA LEU A 15 5.10 -0.27 -16.85
C LEU A 15 5.60 -0.93 -15.57
N VAL A 16 6.88 -0.72 -15.25
CA VAL A 16 7.48 -1.17 -13.99
C VAL A 16 7.78 0.04 -13.13
N SER A 17 7.25 0.05 -11.92
CA SER A 17 7.54 1.07 -10.90
C SER A 17 8.33 0.43 -9.77
N VAL A 18 9.53 0.97 -9.50
CA VAL A 18 10.41 0.55 -8.40
C VAL A 18 10.41 1.65 -7.35
N ILE A 19 10.13 1.28 -6.11
CA ILE A 19 9.88 2.21 -5.01
C ILE A 19 10.85 1.92 -3.87
N SER A 20 11.57 2.93 -3.42
CA SER A 20 12.28 2.95 -2.14
C SER A 20 11.53 3.86 -1.18
N ALA A 21 11.24 3.41 0.04
CA ALA A 21 10.37 4.10 0.98
C ALA A 21 10.83 3.96 2.45
N LYS A 22 12.14 3.81 2.67
CA LYS A 22 12.69 3.62 4.01
C LYS A 22 12.37 4.81 4.93
N GLU A 23 12.61 6.03 4.46
CA GLU A 23 12.41 7.25 5.27
C GLU A 23 10.93 7.48 5.59
N LEU A 24 10.04 7.21 4.63
CA LEU A 24 8.59 7.29 4.81
C LEU A 24 8.12 6.35 5.91
N VAL A 25 8.52 5.07 5.85
CA VAL A 25 8.11 4.07 6.82
C VAL A 25 8.75 4.33 8.19
N ASP A 26 10.03 4.71 8.23
CA ASP A 26 10.72 5.07 9.46
C ASP A 26 10.03 6.24 10.19
N LYS A 27 9.61 7.25 9.44
CA LYS A 27 8.84 8.37 9.97
C LYS A 27 7.50 7.93 10.52
N ALA A 28 6.78 7.04 9.84
CA ALA A 28 5.50 6.52 10.31
C ALA A 28 5.66 5.71 11.61
N ILE A 29 6.71 4.87 11.71
CA ILE A 29 7.04 4.13 12.93
C ILE A 29 7.22 5.09 14.10
N LYS A 30 8.01 6.15 13.94
CA LYS A 30 8.30 7.12 15.00
C LYS A 30 7.09 7.94 15.41
N ILE A 31 6.28 8.38 14.44
CA ILE A 31 5.08 9.20 14.73
C ILE A 31 4.02 8.40 15.48
N HIS A 32 3.80 7.14 15.09
CA HIS A 32 2.70 6.33 15.61
C HIS A 32 3.15 5.29 16.63
N SER A 33 4.45 5.20 16.96
CA SER A 33 5.01 4.18 17.84
C SER A 33 4.59 2.77 17.43
N LEU A 34 4.80 2.45 16.14
CA LEU A 34 4.31 1.20 15.55
C LEU A 34 5.09 -0.01 16.06
N SER A 35 4.37 -1.09 16.37
CA SER A 35 4.96 -2.43 16.47
C SER A 35 5.52 -2.88 15.12
N ARG A 36 6.31 -3.94 15.07
CA ARG A 36 6.87 -4.47 13.83
C ARG A 36 5.77 -4.96 12.88
N THR A 37 4.74 -5.64 13.41
CA THR A 37 3.59 -6.10 12.61
C THR A 37 2.81 -4.91 12.04
N ALA A 38 2.51 -3.90 12.86
CA ALA A 38 1.82 -2.70 12.43
C ALA A 38 2.64 -1.89 11.42
N ALA A 39 3.97 -1.78 11.63
CA ALA A 39 4.88 -1.11 10.72
C ALA A 39 4.95 -1.77 9.34
N ALA A 40 4.94 -3.11 9.29
CA ALA A 40 4.90 -3.84 8.03
C ALA A 40 3.57 -3.62 7.30
N ALA A 41 2.43 -3.70 7.99
CA ALA A 41 1.11 -3.51 7.39
C ALA A 41 0.90 -2.07 6.89
N LEU A 42 1.11 -1.07 7.75
CA LEU A 42 0.98 0.34 7.37
C LEU A 42 2.03 0.75 6.33
N GLY A 43 3.27 0.32 6.50
CA GLY A 43 4.36 0.66 5.58
C GLY A 43 4.11 0.16 4.16
N ARG A 44 3.67 -1.10 3.98
CA ARG A 44 3.27 -1.63 2.68
C ARG A 44 2.11 -0.82 2.07
N THR A 45 1.13 -0.43 2.87
CA THR A 45 -0.01 0.38 2.41
C THR A 45 0.43 1.80 2.02
N LEU A 46 1.35 2.42 2.78
CA LEU A 46 1.93 3.72 2.45
C LEU A 46 2.70 3.69 1.12
N ILE A 47 3.44 2.61 0.85
CA ILE A 47 4.16 2.43 -0.42
C ILE A 47 3.18 2.41 -1.60
N VAL A 48 2.09 1.65 -1.49
CA VAL A 48 1.04 1.64 -2.53
C VAL A 48 0.36 3.00 -2.65
N GLY A 49 0.05 3.65 -1.53
CA GLY A 49 -0.53 4.99 -1.53
C GLY A 49 0.38 6.03 -2.21
N ALA A 50 1.69 5.98 -1.95
CA ALA A 50 2.67 6.83 -2.63
C ALA A 50 2.71 6.57 -4.14
N TYR A 51 2.71 5.29 -4.54
CA TYR A 51 2.63 4.90 -5.95
C TYR A 51 1.36 5.48 -6.62
N MET A 52 0.18 5.25 -6.05
CA MET A 52 -1.08 5.75 -6.59
C MET A 52 -1.14 7.29 -6.60
N GLY A 53 -0.53 7.95 -5.64
CA GLY A 53 -0.41 9.41 -5.59
C GLY A 53 0.41 10.00 -6.74
N THR A 54 1.32 9.23 -7.34
CA THR A 54 2.04 9.67 -8.55
C THR A 54 1.20 9.63 -9.81
N GLU A 55 0.03 9.00 -9.78
CA GLU A 55 -0.90 8.93 -10.90
C GLU A 55 -1.92 10.07 -10.90
N LEU A 56 -2.02 10.80 -9.80
CA LEU A 56 -2.83 12.02 -9.71
C LEU A 56 -2.24 13.11 -10.61
N LYS A 57 -3.09 13.88 -11.25
CA LYS A 57 -2.69 14.81 -12.32
C LYS A 57 -2.42 16.24 -11.86
N ASP A 58 -3.02 16.62 -10.74
CA ASP A 58 -2.88 17.97 -10.18
C ASP A 58 -3.08 17.98 -8.65
N ASP A 59 -2.83 19.11 -8.02
CA ASP A 59 -2.86 19.30 -6.58
C ASP A 59 -4.25 19.30 -5.95
N LYS A 60 -5.31 19.34 -6.75
CA LYS A 60 -6.69 19.23 -6.28
C LYS A 60 -7.12 17.78 -6.13
N GLN A 61 -6.47 16.88 -6.85
CA GLN A 61 -6.75 15.46 -6.81
C GLN A 61 -6.13 14.80 -5.57
N LYS A 62 -6.86 13.89 -4.99
CA LYS A 62 -6.45 13.11 -3.82
C LYS A 62 -7.12 11.75 -3.80
N LEU A 63 -6.53 10.84 -3.06
CA LEU A 63 -7.13 9.53 -2.86
C LEU A 63 -7.01 9.10 -1.40
N SER A 64 -7.91 8.20 -1.01
CA SER A 64 -7.86 7.50 0.26
C SER A 64 -7.94 6.00 0.04
N ILE A 65 -7.16 5.28 0.82
CA ILE A 65 -7.17 3.82 0.90
C ILE A 65 -7.63 3.46 2.30
N THR A 66 -8.60 2.57 2.41
CA THR A 66 -9.02 1.97 3.68
C THR A 66 -8.96 0.46 3.56
N ILE A 67 -8.22 -0.19 4.45
CA ILE A 67 -8.15 -1.64 4.58
C ILE A 67 -8.77 -2.03 5.91
N ASN A 68 -9.73 -2.93 5.88
CA ASN A 68 -10.34 -3.49 7.09
C ASN A 68 -10.63 -4.97 6.86
N GLY A 69 -9.79 -5.83 7.40
CA GLY A 69 -9.89 -7.28 7.26
C GLY A 69 -10.47 -7.97 8.50
N GLY A 70 -10.86 -7.21 9.53
CA GLY A 70 -11.37 -7.77 10.78
C GLY A 70 -10.28 -8.38 11.67
N GLY A 71 -9.00 -8.18 11.36
CA GLY A 71 -7.89 -8.60 12.21
C GLY A 71 -7.60 -7.63 13.35
N PRO A 72 -6.68 -7.99 14.26
CA PRO A 72 -6.40 -7.21 15.48
C PRO A 72 -5.79 -5.82 15.23
N LEU A 73 -5.14 -5.58 14.09
CA LEU A 73 -4.66 -4.25 13.71
C LEU A 73 -5.79 -3.23 13.53
N GLY A 74 -7.04 -3.69 13.30
CA GLY A 74 -8.15 -2.81 12.97
C GLY A 74 -7.98 -2.21 11.57
N ARG A 75 -8.50 -1.01 11.39
CA ARG A 75 -8.44 -0.32 10.09
C ARG A 75 -7.05 0.28 9.84
N ILE A 76 -6.62 0.17 8.60
CA ILE A 76 -5.48 0.91 8.06
C ILE A 76 -6.05 1.96 7.10
N VAL A 77 -5.70 3.21 7.32
CA VAL A 77 -6.15 4.34 6.48
C VAL A 77 -4.93 5.07 5.95
N VAL A 78 -4.88 5.25 4.63
CA VAL A 78 -3.82 6.00 3.95
C VAL A 78 -4.47 7.04 3.04
N LEU A 79 -3.98 8.26 3.14
CA LEU A 79 -4.35 9.37 2.27
C LEU A 79 -3.16 9.73 1.41
N SER A 80 -3.40 9.99 0.13
CA SER A 80 -2.36 10.43 -0.79
C SER A 80 -2.84 11.63 -1.61
N ASP A 81 -2.00 12.62 -1.66
CA ASP A 81 -2.17 13.81 -2.48
C ASP A 81 -1.21 13.74 -3.70
N TYR A 82 -1.40 14.64 -4.64
CA TYR A 82 -0.56 14.79 -5.81
C TYR A 82 0.94 14.83 -5.47
N GLY A 83 1.74 14.16 -6.31
CA GLY A 83 3.19 14.11 -6.12
C GLY A 83 3.64 13.15 -5.01
N ALA A 84 2.87 12.10 -4.75
CA ALA A 84 3.18 11.06 -3.76
C ALA A 84 3.28 11.58 -2.32
N LYS A 85 2.61 12.66 -1.97
CA LYS A 85 2.53 13.15 -0.60
C LYS A 85 1.55 12.25 0.15
N VAL A 86 2.08 11.32 0.92
CA VAL A 86 1.30 10.27 1.57
C VAL A 86 1.37 10.38 3.09
N ARG A 87 0.26 10.06 3.74
CA ARG A 87 0.12 9.93 5.19
C ARG A 87 -0.88 8.85 5.54
N GLY A 88 -0.76 8.27 6.71
CA GLY A 88 -1.70 7.24 7.12
C GLY A 88 -1.49 6.80 8.56
N TYR A 89 -2.41 5.97 9.03
CA TYR A 89 -2.35 5.37 10.36
C TYR A 89 -2.96 3.96 10.35
N VAL A 90 -2.66 3.22 11.38
CA VAL A 90 -3.31 1.97 11.75
C VAL A 90 -4.03 2.15 13.07
N GLU A 91 -5.21 1.58 13.21
CA GLU A 91 -6.09 1.80 14.38
C GLU A 91 -5.47 1.28 15.67
N ASN A 92 -4.82 0.12 15.63
CA ASN A 92 -4.15 -0.50 16.76
C ASN A 92 -2.64 -0.64 16.52
N PRO A 93 -1.86 0.45 16.71
CA PRO A 93 -0.44 0.51 16.33
C PRO A 93 0.48 -0.38 17.17
N ALA A 94 0.07 -0.75 18.37
CA ALA A 94 0.87 -1.56 19.31
C ALA A 94 0.69 -3.08 19.15
N VAL A 95 -0.19 -3.53 18.25
CA VAL A 95 -0.43 -4.95 18.02
C VAL A 95 0.81 -5.60 17.41
N GLU A 96 1.39 -6.53 18.16
CA GLU A 96 2.50 -7.37 17.72
C GLU A 96 2.04 -8.82 17.73
N LEU A 97 2.20 -9.52 16.62
CA LEU A 97 1.89 -10.94 16.51
C LEU A 97 3.15 -11.79 16.52
N PRO A 98 3.08 -13.04 16.98
CA PRO A 98 4.15 -14.01 16.78
C PRO A 98 4.49 -14.14 15.30
N LEU A 99 5.72 -14.52 15.02
CA LEU A 99 6.12 -14.82 13.65
C LEU A 99 5.25 -15.97 13.10
N ASN A 100 4.92 -15.87 11.80
CA ASN A 100 4.17 -16.93 11.13
C ASN A 100 5.02 -18.21 10.99
N GLY A 101 4.42 -19.29 10.51
CA GLY A 101 5.08 -20.59 10.33
C GLY A 101 6.29 -20.60 9.40
N LYS A 102 6.56 -19.48 8.70
CA LYS A 102 7.74 -19.25 7.85
C LYS A 102 8.80 -18.37 8.51
N GLY A 103 8.65 -18.04 9.79
CA GLY A 103 9.55 -17.15 10.52
C GLY A 103 9.50 -15.68 10.11
N LYS A 104 8.38 -15.25 9.51
CA LYS A 104 8.16 -13.85 9.07
C LYS A 104 7.06 -13.19 9.90
N LEU A 105 7.03 -11.85 9.90
CA LEU A 105 5.92 -11.10 10.50
C LEU A 105 4.59 -11.55 9.92
N ASP A 106 3.62 -11.83 10.77
CA ASP A 106 2.28 -12.27 10.37
C ASP A 106 1.39 -11.06 10.06
N VAL A 107 1.66 -10.42 8.93
CA VAL A 107 0.90 -9.25 8.47
C VAL A 107 -0.52 -9.66 8.13
N GLY A 108 -0.70 -10.79 7.43
CA GLY A 108 -2.01 -11.32 7.06
C GLY A 108 -2.88 -11.64 8.27
N GLY A 109 -2.31 -12.22 9.33
CA GLY A 109 -3.00 -12.42 10.60
C GLY A 109 -3.35 -11.10 11.29
N GLY A 110 -2.47 -10.11 11.21
CA GLY A 110 -2.69 -8.77 11.76
C GLY A 110 -3.83 -8.01 11.09
N VAL A 111 -3.87 -8.03 9.77
CA VAL A 111 -4.90 -7.36 8.94
C VAL A 111 -6.22 -8.12 8.97
N GLY A 112 -6.17 -9.45 8.89
CA GLY A 112 -7.33 -10.30 8.72
C GLY A 112 -7.76 -10.42 7.26
N LYS A 113 -8.69 -11.38 7.00
CA LYS A 113 -9.14 -11.72 5.63
C LYS A 113 -10.63 -11.51 5.40
N ASN A 114 -11.38 -11.24 6.48
CA ASN A 114 -12.85 -11.13 6.44
C ASN A 114 -13.29 -9.68 6.22
N GLY A 115 -12.86 -9.07 5.11
CA GLY A 115 -13.18 -7.70 4.86
C GLY A 115 -12.75 -7.21 3.49
N TYR A 116 -12.46 -5.91 3.40
CA TYR A 116 -12.33 -5.23 2.12
C TYR A 116 -11.19 -4.21 2.10
N ILE A 117 -10.64 -4.02 0.90
CA ILE A 117 -9.94 -2.80 0.50
C ILE A 117 -10.96 -1.88 -0.16
N SER A 118 -10.96 -0.61 0.24
CA SER A 118 -11.73 0.45 -0.41
C SER A 118 -10.79 1.57 -0.79
N VAL A 119 -10.88 2.03 -2.03
CA VAL A 119 -10.13 3.19 -2.55
C VAL A 119 -11.11 4.21 -3.07
N ILE A 120 -10.99 5.45 -2.60
CA ILE A 120 -11.78 6.57 -3.09
C ILE A 120 -10.80 7.56 -3.72
N LYS A 121 -11.03 7.94 -4.99
CA LYS A 121 -10.25 8.92 -5.73
C LYS A 121 -11.12 10.14 -6.02
N ASP A 122 -10.79 11.27 -5.41
CA ASP A 122 -11.35 12.58 -5.80
C ASP A 122 -10.50 13.11 -6.96
N LEU A 123 -11.03 13.03 -8.15
CA LEU A 123 -10.37 13.43 -9.39
C LEU A 123 -10.86 14.81 -9.90
N GLY A 124 -11.58 15.56 -9.05
CA GLY A 124 -12.18 16.84 -9.45
C GLY A 124 -13.41 16.68 -10.35
N LEU A 125 -14.00 15.49 -10.41
CA LEU A 125 -15.23 15.19 -11.12
C LEU A 125 -16.43 15.42 -10.21
N LYS A 126 -17.66 15.40 -10.80
CA LYS A 126 -18.91 15.60 -10.05
C LYS A 126 -19.05 14.62 -8.88
N GLU A 127 -18.60 13.38 -9.08
CA GLU A 127 -18.60 12.34 -8.06
C GLU A 127 -17.21 11.69 -8.00
N PRO A 128 -16.71 11.35 -6.80
CA PRO A 128 -15.44 10.65 -6.67
C PRO A 128 -15.56 9.22 -7.23
N TYR A 129 -14.48 8.71 -7.77
CA TYR A 129 -14.38 7.29 -8.10
C TYR A 129 -14.24 6.48 -6.81
N SER A 130 -15.00 5.39 -6.71
CA SER A 130 -14.92 4.46 -5.58
C SER A 130 -14.72 3.04 -6.09
N GLY A 131 -13.58 2.43 -5.74
CA GLY A 131 -13.28 1.03 -5.97
C GLY A 131 -13.28 0.25 -4.66
N ARG A 132 -13.81 -0.98 -4.68
CA ARG A 132 -13.82 -1.87 -3.52
C ARG A 132 -13.64 -3.32 -3.95
N CYS A 133 -12.81 -4.07 -3.25
CA CYS A 133 -12.66 -5.50 -3.46
C CYS A 133 -12.45 -6.25 -2.12
N PRO A 134 -12.77 -7.55 -2.04
CA PRO A 134 -12.46 -8.35 -0.87
C PRO A 134 -10.95 -8.49 -0.70
N ILE A 135 -10.52 -8.69 0.55
CA ILE A 135 -9.13 -9.02 0.89
C ILE A 135 -8.85 -10.46 0.47
N VAL A 136 -7.69 -10.68 -0.14
CA VAL A 136 -7.23 -12.00 -0.60
C VAL A 136 -6.52 -12.75 0.53
N ASP A 137 -5.46 -12.15 1.08
CA ASP A 137 -4.65 -12.77 2.13
C ASP A 137 -4.24 -11.83 3.28
N GLY A 138 -4.50 -10.54 3.14
CA GLY A 138 -4.13 -9.53 4.14
C GLY A 138 -2.64 -9.16 4.15
N GLU A 139 -1.84 -9.72 3.24
CA GLU A 139 -0.41 -9.41 3.11
C GLU A 139 -0.16 -8.10 2.35
N ILE A 140 -1.22 -7.40 1.94
CA ILE A 140 -1.25 -6.12 1.23
C ILE A 140 -0.85 -6.24 -0.24
N ALA A 141 0.27 -6.90 -0.57
CA ALA A 141 0.76 -6.97 -1.95
C ALA A 141 -0.22 -7.71 -2.88
N ASN A 142 -0.64 -8.92 -2.50
CA ASN A 142 -1.61 -9.71 -3.28
C ASN A 142 -2.99 -9.04 -3.32
N ASP A 143 -3.35 -8.37 -2.22
CA ASP A 143 -4.63 -7.65 -2.11
C ASP A 143 -4.69 -6.50 -3.12
N PHE A 144 -3.58 -5.75 -3.29
CA PHE A 144 -3.51 -4.68 -4.29
C PHE A 144 -3.32 -5.19 -5.71
N ALA A 145 -2.61 -6.30 -5.94
CA ALA A 145 -2.58 -6.92 -7.25
C ALA A 145 -3.99 -7.31 -7.71
N TYR A 146 -4.80 -7.85 -6.80
CA TYR A 146 -6.20 -8.15 -7.06
C TYR A 146 -7.05 -6.89 -7.27
N TYR A 147 -6.88 -5.86 -6.40
CA TYR A 147 -7.57 -4.58 -6.53
C TYR A 147 -7.33 -3.93 -7.89
N PHE A 148 -6.09 -3.80 -8.33
CA PHE A 148 -5.76 -3.22 -9.62
C PHE A 148 -6.38 -4.00 -10.79
N THR A 149 -6.38 -5.33 -10.70
CA THR A 149 -6.94 -6.18 -11.75
C THR A 149 -8.46 -6.05 -11.84
N VAL A 150 -9.19 -6.13 -10.73
CA VAL A 150 -10.65 -6.22 -10.74
C VAL A 150 -11.35 -4.87 -10.66
N SER A 151 -10.79 -3.91 -9.91
CA SER A 151 -11.41 -2.58 -9.72
C SER A 151 -10.91 -1.55 -10.72
N GLU A 152 -9.63 -1.61 -11.11
CA GLU A 152 -9.05 -0.67 -12.07
C GLU A 152 -8.88 -1.29 -13.47
N GLN A 153 -9.23 -2.55 -13.64
CA GLN A 153 -9.12 -3.29 -14.90
C GLN A 153 -7.69 -3.25 -15.48
N GLN A 154 -6.71 -3.19 -14.61
CA GLN A 154 -5.30 -3.14 -14.95
C GLN A 154 -4.58 -4.35 -14.37
N PRO A 155 -4.32 -5.41 -15.16
CA PRO A 155 -3.58 -6.57 -14.70
C PRO A 155 -2.23 -6.15 -14.14
N SER A 156 -1.96 -6.52 -12.89
CA SER A 156 -0.80 -6.04 -12.16
C SER A 156 -0.17 -7.13 -11.30
N ALA A 157 1.15 -7.07 -11.17
CA ALA A 157 1.90 -7.81 -10.17
C ALA A 157 2.47 -6.81 -9.15
N VAL A 158 2.36 -7.14 -7.87
CA VAL A 158 2.77 -6.27 -6.77
C VAL A 158 3.66 -7.06 -5.82
N ALA A 159 4.83 -6.52 -5.51
CA ALA A 159 5.72 -7.01 -4.47
C ALA A 159 6.05 -5.86 -3.51
N LEU A 160 5.83 -6.08 -2.21
CA LEU A 160 6.06 -5.08 -1.17
C LEU A 160 6.91 -5.70 -0.05
N GLY A 161 7.84 -4.93 0.48
CA GLY A 161 8.68 -5.36 1.60
C GLY A 161 8.89 -4.23 2.60
N VAL A 162 8.75 -4.57 3.88
CA VAL A 162 9.13 -3.71 5.01
C VAL A 162 9.85 -4.58 6.01
N LEU A 163 11.09 -4.24 6.28
CA LEU A 163 11.89 -4.81 7.37
C LEU A 163 11.94 -3.79 8.50
N ALA A 164 11.15 -4.01 9.53
CA ALA A 164 11.10 -3.20 10.73
C ALA A 164 11.86 -3.88 11.88
N ALA A 165 12.66 -3.10 12.56
CA ALA A 165 13.23 -3.41 13.86
C ALA A 165 12.50 -2.60 14.94
N ASP A 166 12.92 -2.72 16.20
CA ASP A 166 12.32 -1.94 17.27
C ASP A 166 12.58 -0.45 17.04
N ASN A 167 11.47 0.31 16.86
CA ASN A 167 11.46 1.76 16.65
C ASN A 167 12.15 2.29 15.37
N GLU A 168 12.49 1.44 14.42
CA GLU A 168 13.10 1.88 13.16
C GLU A 168 12.71 1.02 11.96
N CYS A 169 12.79 1.61 10.78
CA CYS A 169 12.72 0.92 9.51
C CYS A 169 14.14 0.60 9.01
N VAL A 170 14.45 -0.69 8.88
CA VAL A 170 15.75 -1.11 8.32
C VAL A 170 15.73 -0.95 6.80
N SER A 171 14.68 -1.44 6.15
CA SER A 171 14.45 -1.26 4.71
C SER A 171 12.97 -1.32 4.39
N ALA A 172 12.55 -0.55 3.38
CA ALA A 172 11.19 -0.61 2.84
C ALA A 172 11.19 -0.24 1.36
N GLY A 173 10.34 -0.92 0.60
CA GLY A 173 10.17 -0.64 -0.80
C GLY A 173 9.21 -1.61 -1.48
N GLY A 174 9.07 -1.46 -2.78
CA GLY A 174 8.20 -2.30 -3.57
C GLY A 174 8.47 -2.21 -5.07
N ILE A 175 7.89 -3.17 -5.78
CA ILE A 175 7.86 -3.19 -7.23
C ILE A 175 6.41 -3.42 -7.64
N ILE A 176 5.92 -2.57 -8.54
CA ILE A 176 4.59 -2.69 -9.13
C ILE A 176 4.78 -2.77 -10.64
N VAL A 177 4.25 -3.83 -11.22
CA VAL A 177 4.29 -4.09 -12.67
C VAL A 177 2.86 -4.05 -13.18
N ASN A 178 2.60 -3.20 -14.16
CA ASN A 178 1.28 -3.03 -14.75
C ASN A 178 1.32 -3.39 -16.24
N ALA A 179 0.36 -4.17 -16.70
CA ALA A 179 0.07 -4.30 -18.12
C ALA A 179 -0.66 -3.03 -18.60
N LEU A 180 -0.17 -2.41 -19.67
CA LEU A 180 -0.80 -1.25 -20.28
C LEU A 180 -1.73 -1.70 -21.43
N PRO A 181 -2.69 -0.84 -21.86
CA PRO A 181 -3.54 -1.15 -22.99
C PRO A 181 -2.73 -1.55 -24.22
N GLY A 182 -3.03 -2.72 -24.79
CA GLY A 182 -2.30 -3.28 -25.93
C GLY A 182 -1.20 -4.30 -25.57
N ALA A 183 -1.08 -4.64 -24.27
CA ALA A 183 -0.18 -5.68 -23.81
C ALA A 183 -0.70 -7.09 -24.18
#